data_ce413c2b73378dc2374dc24067537f74
#
_entry.id   ce413c2b73378dc2374dc24067537f74
#
_cell.length_a   1.000
_cell.length_b   1.000
_cell.length_c   1.000
_cell.angle_alpha   90.00
_cell.angle_beta   90.00
_cell.angle_gamma   90.00
#
_symmetry.space_group_name_H-M   'P 1'
#
loop_
_entity.id
_entity.type
_entity.pdbx_description
1 polymer ?
#
loop_
_entity_poly.entity_id
_entity_poly.type
_entity_poly.pdbx_seq_one_letter_code
_entity_poly.pdbx_strand_id
1 'polypeptide(L)'
;MTGEYVTRSPEETHALGRRLGEVLVSLPGPVVIAYTGGLGAGKTAFTGGLAEGLGISDRITSPTFTIVNEYEGIRRLCHFDMYRLSSPEDLENIGWYDYLIPGTVCAVEWSENVAELLPADLLRVDIRHGNGSDCRIITLSGLPAGEGEQPT
;
A
#
# COMPACT_ATOMS: atom_id res chain seq x y z
N MET A 1 12.87 4.98 -4.95
CA MET A 1 12.39 3.57 -4.87
C MET A 1 11.57 3.13 -6.08
N THR A 2 11.32 4.00 -7.01
CA THR A 2 10.61 3.59 -8.22
C THR A 2 11.40 2.52 -8.98
N GLY A 3 10.74 1.47 -9.43
CA GLY A 3 11.36 0.42 -10.20
C GLY A 3 10.89 -0.96 -9.84
N GLU A 4 11.58 -1.95 -10.37
CA GLU A 4 11.26 -3.36 -10.17
C GLU A 4 12.24 -3.97 -9.16
N TYR A 5 11.70 -4.73 -8.23
CA TYR A 5 12.45 -5.42 -7.20
C TYR A 5 12.10 -6.90 -7.21
N VAL A 6 13.09 -7.75 -7.01
CA VAL A 6 12.87 -9.19 -6.86
C VAL A 6 13.16 -9.56 -5.40
N THR A 7 12.19 -10.17 -4.75
CA THR A 7 12.35 -10.68 -3.40
C THR A 7 12.23 -12.20 -3.44
N ARG A 8 12.97 -12.88 -2.55
CA ARG A 8 13.06 -14.34 -2.55
C ARG A 8 12.53 -14.98 -1.26
N SER A 9 11.95 -14.17 -0.39
CA SER A 9 11.37 -14.65 0.86
C SER A 9 10.33 -13.64 1.35
N PRO A 10 9.39 -14.08 2.23
CA PRO A 10 8.49 -13.14 2.88
C PRO A 10 9.25 -12.06 3.65
N GLU A 11 10.38 -12.41 4.26
CA GLU A 11 11.20 -11.46 5.00
C GLU A 11 11.78 -10.38 4.10
N GLU A 12 12.20 -10.72 2.90
CA GLU A 12 12.69 -9.74 1.92
C GLU A 12 11.56 -8.85 1.42
N THR A 13 10.36 -9.42 1.19
CA THR A 13 9.19 -8.65 0.80
C THR A 13 8.80 -7.67 1.91
N HIS A 14 8.82 -8.12 3.15
CA HIS A 14 8.58 -7.28 4.32
C HIS A 14 9.60 -6.13 4.40
N ALA A 15 10.88 -6.45 4.20
CA ALA A 15 11.94 -5.44 4.25
C ALA A 15 11.75 -4.36 3.18
N LEU A 16 11.31 -4.74 2.00
CA LEU A 16 11.03 -3.76 0.95
C LEU A 16 9.86 -2.86 1.33
N GLY A 17 8.80 -3.43 1.90
CA GLY A 17 7.68 -2.64 2.42
C GLY A 17 8.11 -1.66 3.49
N ARG A 18 8.98 -2.09 4.40
CA ARG A 18 9.52 -1.21 5.45
C ARG A 18 10.29 -0.04 4.86
N ARG A 19 11.10 -0.27 3.84
CA ARG A 19 11.82 0.81 3.17
C ARG A 19 10.86 1.85 2.59
N LEU A 20 9.78 1.40 1.97
CA LEU A 20 8.77 2.31 1.44
C LEU A 20 8.12 3.11 2.57
N GLY A 21 7.75 2.45 3.66
CA GLY A 21 7.17 3.14 4.82
C GLY A 21 8.08 4.23 5.36
N GLU A 22 9.37 3.95 5.46
CA GLU A 22 10.35 4.94 5.91
C GLU A 22 10.43 6.14 4.98
N VAL A 23 10.32 5.93 3.68
CA VAL A 23 10.26 7.02 2.70
C VAL A 23 8.98 7.84 2.90
N LEU A 24 7.85 7.19 3.09
CA LEU A 24 6.56 7.88 3.20
C LEU A 24 6.42 8.71 4.47
N VAL A 25 7.18 8.40 5.51
CA VAL A 25 7.14 9.18 6.75
C VAL A 25 7.43 10.65 6.50
N SER A 26 8.31 10.95 5.56
CA SER A 26 8.74 12.33 5.30
C SER A 26 7.95 13.04 4.20
N LEU A 27 7.05 12.35 3.50
CA LEU A 27 6.28 12.97 2.44
C LEU A 27 5.10 13.77 3.01
N PRO A 28 4.87 14.99 2.53
CA PRO A 28 3.73 15.79 2.97
C PRO A 28 2.43 15.27 2.34
N GLY A 29 1.32 15.58 2.98
CA GLY A 29 0.00 15.30 2.44
C GLY A 29 -0.43 13.83 2.55
N PRO A 30 -1.66 13.55 2.14
CA PRO A 30 -2.13 12.16 2.11
C PRO A 30 -1.46 11.38 0.99
N VAL A 31 -1.26 10.09 1.24
CA VAL A 31 -0.68 9.17 0.24
C VAL A 31 -1.69 8.05 0.02
N VAL A 32 -1.95 7.73 -1.24
CA VAL A 32 -2.79 6.59 -1.61
C VAL A 32 -1.91 5.58 -2.33
N ILE A 33 -1.94 4.33 -1.86
CA ILE A 33 -1.22 3.22 -2.47
C ILE A 33 -2.26 2.26 -3.05
N ALA A 34 -2.18 2.00 -4.35
CA ALA A 34 -3.02 1.02 -5.01
C ALA A 34 -2.23 -0.26 -5.21
N TYR A 35 -2.67 -1.35 -4.58
CA TYR A 35 -2.10 -2.68 -4.79
C TYR A 35 -2.69 -3.32 -6.03
N THR A 36 -1.84 -3.94 -6.83
CA THR A 36 -2.24 -4.77 -7.96
C THR A 36 -1.44 -6.07 -7.92
N GLY A 37 -1.84 -7.02 -8.76
CA GLY A 37 -1.16 -8.32 -8.85
C GLY A 37 -2.06 -9.47 -8.42
N GLY A 38 -1.48 -10.66 -8.35
CA GLY A 38 -2.23 -11.88 -8.06
C GLY A 38 -2.62 -12.02 -6.60
N LEU A 39 -3.66 -12.80 -6.36
CA LEU A 39 -4.06 -13.19 -5.01
C LEU A 39 -2.93 -13.98 -4.34
N GLY A 40 -2.74 -13.74 -3.05
CA GLY A 40 -1.73 -14.46 -2.28
C GLY A 40 -0.30 -14.14 -2.65
N ALA A 41 -0.07 -13.04 -3.35
CA ALA A 41 1.24 -12.71 -3.89
C ALA A 41 2.15 -11.97 -2.91
N GLY A 42 1.85 -11.97 -1.61
CA GLY A 42 2.73 -11.36 -0.62
C GLY A 42 2.30 -9.96 -0.18
N LYS A 43 1.08 -9.56 -0.48
CA LYS A 43 0.56 -8.24 -0.06
C LYS A 43 0.58 -8.08 1.45
N THR A 44 0.27 -9.15 2.19
CA THR A 44 0.29 -9.11 3.66
C THR A 44 1.69 -8.86 4.19
N ALA A 45 2.69 -9.56 3.65
CA ALA A 45 4.08 -9.37 4.07
C ALA A 45 4.55 -7.94 3.75
N PHE A 46 4.23 -7.47 2.56
CA PHE A 46 4.60 -6.12 2.15
C PHE A 46 3.92 -5.06 3.04
N THR A 47 2.62 -5.22 3.30
CA THR A 47 1.86 -4.27 4.12
C THR A 47 2.35 -4.29 5.57
N GLY A 48 2.72 -5.46 6.08
CA GLY A 48 3.34 -5.56 7.41
C GLY A 48 4.63 -4.75 7.50
N GLY A 49 5.46 -4.84 6.48
CA GLY A 49 6.68 -4.04 6.40
C GLY A 49 6.39 -2.55 6.28
N LEU A 50 5.43 -2.20 5.41
CA LEU A 50 5.00 -0.81 5.26
C LEU A 50 4.59 -0.21 6.61
N ALA A 51 3.78 -0.93 7.36
CA ALA A 51 3.35 -0.48 8.68
C ALA A 51 4.52 -0.29 9.63
N GLU A 52 5.46 -1.23 9.64
CA GLU A 52 6.65 -1.10 10.48
C GLU A 52 7.44 0.16 10.11
N GLY A 53 7.63 0.43 8.82
CA GLY A 53 8.32 1.64 8.35
C GLY A 53 7.59 2.92 8.73
N LEU A 54 6.28 2.87 8.89
CA LEU A 54 5.46 4.00 9.34
C LEU A 54 5.44 4.15 10.87
N GLY A 55 6.16 3.31 11.59
CA GLY A 55 6.23 3.38 13.04
C GLY A 55 5.07 2.72 13.74
N ILE A 56 4.37 1.80 13.08
CA ILE A 56 3.24 1.08 13.65
C ILE A 56 3.75 -0.20 14.29
N SER A 57 3.37 -0.42 15.54
CA SER A 57 3.77 -1.63 16.28
C SER A 57 2.67 -2.70 16.31
N ASP A 58 1.46 -2.36 15.86
CA ASP A 58 0.35 -3.30 15.84
C ASP A 58 0.55 -4.37 14.78
N ARG A 59 0.00 -5.55 15.03
CA ARG A 59 -0.03 -6.61 14.04
C ARG A 59 -1.02 -6.25 12.92
N ILE A 60 -0.57 -6.32 11.68
CA ILE A 60 -1.40 -6.03 10.52
C ILE A 60 -2.20 -7.27 10.14
N THR A 61 -3.50 -7.08 9.96
CA THR A 61 -4.41 -8.14 9.53
C THR A 61 -5.14 -7.69 8.26
N SER A 62 -5.66 -8.67 7.52
CA SER A 62 -6.41 -8.37 6.30
C SER A 62 -7.74 -7.69 6.65
N PRO A 63 -8.13 -6.64 5.92
CA PRO A 63 -9.42 -5.97 6.13
C PRO A 63 -10.59 -6.63 5.40
N THR A 64 -10.48 -7.92 5.06
CA THR A 64 -11.49 -8.64 4.27
C THR A 64 -12.90 -8.53 4.83
N PHE A 65 -13.02 -8.55 6.17
CA PHE A 65 -14.33 -8.51 6.83
C PHE A 65 -14.71 -7.14 7.32
N THR A 66 -13.78 -6.19 7.35
CA THR A 66 -14.01 -4.87 7.96
C THR A 66 -14.03 -3.74 6.95
N ILE A 67 -13.63 -3.99 5.72
CA ILE A 67 -13.44 -3.01 4.63
C ILE A 67 -12.23 -2.11 4.90
N VAL A 68 -12.08 -1.56 6.10
CA VAL A 68 -10.92 -0.76 6.46
C VAL A 68 -10.43 -1.13 7.85
N ASN A 69 -9.12 -1.28 8.00
CA ASN A 69 -8.44 -1.37 9.29
C ASN A 69 -7.54 -0.14 9.42
N GLU A 70 -7.60 0.52 10.57
CA GLU A 70 -6.82 1.73 10.83
C GLU A 70 -5.76 1.45 11.89
N TYR A 71 -4.56 1.94 11.64
CA TYR A 71 -3.42 1.74 12.54
C TYR A 71 -2.71 3.06 12.78
N GLU A 72 -2.35 3.32 14.03
CA GLU A 72 -1.64 4.54 14.40
C GLU A 72 -0.14 4.32 14.45
N GLY A 73 0.62 5.28 13.94
CA GLY A 73 2.07 5.27 13.94
C GLY A 73 2.59 6.69 13.78
N ILE A 74 3.81 6.85 13.30
CA ILE A 74 4.33 8.17 12.94
C ILE A 74 3.42 8.78 11.88
N ARG A 75 2.96 7.93 10.94
CA ARG A 75 1.83 8.25 10.07
C ARG A 75 0.78 7.17 10.27
N ARG A 76 -0.49 7.56 10.12
CA ARG A 76 -1.60 6.61 10.23
C ARG A 76 -1.70 5.80 8.93
N LEU A 77 -1.89 4.49 9.06
CA LEU A 77 -2.15 3.61 7.94
C LEU A 77 -3.61 3.19 7.96
N CYS A 78 -4.30 3.43 6.86
CA CYS A 78 -5.66 2.94 6.63
C CYS A 78 -5.62 1.91 5.52
N HIS A 79 -5.84 0.65 5.88
CA HIS A 79 -5.73 -0.48 4.96
C HIS A 79 -7.13 -0.87 4.51
N PHE A 80 -7.43 -0.66 3.23
CA PHE A 80 -8.76 -0.87 2.64
C PHE A 80 -8.78 -2.13 1.79
N ASP A 81 -9.92 -2.83 1.85
CA ASP A 81 -10.25 -3.89 0.92
C ASP A 81 -11.50 -3.48 0.14
N MET A 82 -11.34 -3.19 -1.14
CA MET A 82 -12.42 -2.71 -2.00
C MET A 82 -13.11 -3.83 -2.76
N TYR A 83 -12.86 -5.09 -2.40
CA TYR A 83 -13.42 -6.23 -3.11
C TYR A 83 -14.96 -6.19 -3.19
N ARG A 84 -15.60 -5.79 -2.10
CA ARG A 84 -17.07 -5.76 -2.02
C ARG A 84 -17.70 -4.46 -2.48
N LEU A 85 -16.89 -3.47 -2.86
CA LEU A 85 -17.41 -2.20 -3.34
C LEU A 85 -17.55 -2.26 -4.86
N SER A 86 -18.66 -1.75 -5.37
CA SER A 86 -18.97 -1.83 -6.80
C SER A 86 -19.42 -0.50 -7.42
N SER A 87 -19.55 0.55 -6.61
CA SER A 87 -20.05 1.83 -7.10
C SER A 87 -19.42 3.00 -6.37
N PRO A 88 -19.43 4.21 -6.96
CA PRO A 88 -19.01 5.42 -6.26
C PRO A 88 -19.78 5.67 -4.97
N GLU A 89 -21.06 5.29 -4.94
CA GLU A 89 -21.90 5.47 -3.74
C GLU A 89 -21.38 4.61 -2.59
N ASP A 90 -20.94 3.39 -2.87
CA ASP A 90 -20.36 2.51 -1.86
C ASP A 90 -19.14 3.17 -1.23
N LEU A 91 -18.31 3.83 -2.03
CA LEU A 91 -17.12 4.49 -1.55
C LEU A 91 -17.47 5.69 -0.65
N GLU A 92 -18.47 6.47 -1.05
CA GLU A 92 -18.96 7.57 -0.22
C GLU A 92 -19.52 7.08 1.11
N ASN A 93 -20.23 5.94 1.07
CA ASN A 93 -20.87 5.39 2.27
C ASN A 93 -19.85 4.95 3.33
N ILE A 94 -18.63 4.56 2.93
CA ILE A 94 -17.59 4.21 3.91
C ILE A 94 -16.78 5.43 4.36
N GLY A 95 -17.10 6.63 3.84
CA GLY A 95 -16.39 7.84 4.23
C GLY A 95 -15.01 7.99 3.63
N TRP A 96 -14.81 7.46 2.42
CA TRP A 96 -13.50 7.42 1.76
C TRP A 96 -12.76 8.77 1.80
N TYR A 97 -13.47 9.85 1.46
CA TYR A 97 -12.83 11.15 1.33
C TYR A 97 -12.33 11.70 2.67
N ASP A 98 -12.89 11.24 3.78
CA ASP A 98 -12.46 11.66 5.11
C ASP A 98 -11.10 11.08 5.49
N TYR A 99 -10.66 10.04 4.79
CA TYR A 99 -9.35 9.43 5.02
C TYR A 99 -8.24 10.14 4.24
N LEU A 100 -8.59 10.98 3.26
CA LEU A 100 -7.60 11.66 2.41
C LEU A 100 -7.15 12.96 3.06
N ILE A 101 -6.51 12.83 4.21
CA ILE A 101 -6.04 13.97 5.01
C ILE A 101 -4.55 13.84 5.27
N PRO A 102 -3.85 14.98 5.52
CA PRO A 102 -2.42 14.92 5.84
C PRO A 102 -2.15 13.98 7.00
N GLY A 103 -1.02 13.26 6.93
CA GLY A 103 -0.63 12.31 7.95
C GLY A 103 -1.18 10.90 7.74
N THR A 104 -1.97 10.67 6.68
CA THR A 104 -2.59 9.38 6.42
C THR A 104 -2.00 8.73 5.18
N VAL A 105 -1.71 7.44 5.29
CA VAL A 105 -1.37 6.57 4.16
C VAL A 105 -2.51 5.58 3.99
N CYS A 106 -3.14 5.59 2.82
CA CYS A 106 -4.24 4.67 2.49
C CYS A 106 -3.71 3.60 1.56
N ALA A 107 -3.67 2.36 2.02
CA ALA A 107 -3.26 1.21 1.20
C ALA A 107 -4.51 0.45 0.76
N VAL A 108 -4.72 0.34 -0.54
CA VAL A 108 -5.99 -0.10 -1.12
C VAL A 108 -5.79 -1.39 -1.89
N GLU A 109 -6.41 -2.48 -1.42
CA GLU A 109 -6.49 -3.75 -2.14
C GLU A 109 -7.76 -3.75 -2.99
N TRP A 110 -7.72 -4.45 -4.13
CA TRP A 110 -8.82 -4.47 -5.10
C TRP A 110 -9.14 -3.07 -5.63
N SER A 111 -8.08 -2.29 -5.84
CA SER A 111 -8.21 -0.90 -6.29
C SER A 111 -8.86 -0.77 -7.66
N GLU A 112 -8.77 -1.80 -8.50
CA GLU A 112 -9.42 -1.82 -9.82
C GLU A 112 -10.94 -1.68 -9.74
N ASN A 113 -11.56 -2.07 -8.62
CA ASN A 113 -13.00 -1.92 -8.45
C ASN A 113 -13.44 -0.46 -8.34
N VAL A 114 -12.52 0.41 -7.92
CA VAL A 114 -12.82 1.83 -7.68
C VAL A 114 -11.78 2.74 -8.35
N ALA A 115 -11.11 2.23 -9.39
CA ALA A 115 -9.99 2.92 -10.00
C ALA A 115 -10.31 4.36 -10.45
N GLU A 116 -11.53 4.59 -10.94
CA GLU A 116 -11.96 5.90 -11.41
C GLU A 116 -12.04 6.94 -10.31
N LEU A 117 -12.13 6.50 -9.05
CA LEU A 117 -12.33 7.38 -7.90
C LEU A 117 -11.05 7.62 -7.12
N LEU A 118 -9.97 6.93 -7.49
CA LEU A 118 -8.69 7.10 -6.83
C LEU A 118 -7.93 8.30 -7.42
N PRO A 119 -7.09 8.96 -6.60
CA PRO A 119 -6.30 10.08 -7.11
C PRO A 119 -5.42 9.67 -8.27
N ALA A 120 -5.17 10.60 -9.19
CA ALA A 120 -4.30 10.34 -10.35
C ALA A 120 -2.83 10.19 -9.93
N ASP A 121 -2.43 10.80 -8.83
CA ASP A 121 -1.05 10.80 -8.34
C ASP A 121 -0.76 9.72 -7.30
N LEU A 122 -1.54 8.64 -7.32
CA LEU A 122 -1.36 7.54 -6.39
C LEU A 122 -0.05 6.77 -6.65
N LEU A 123 0.41 6.08 -5.59
CA LEU A 123 1.48 5.10 -5.70
C LEU A 123 0.89 3.76 -6.14
N ARG A 124 1.61 3.06 -7.01
CA ARG A 124 1.23 1.70 -7.39
C ARG A 124 2.25 0.72 -6.85
N VAL A 125 1.73 -0.34 -6.24
CA VAL A 125 2.54 -1.47 -5.78
C VAL A 125 1.98 -2.71 -6.45
N ASP A 126 2.69 -3.20 -7.46
CA ASP A 126 2.31 -4.41 -8.18
C ASP A 126 3.14 -5.56 -7.66
N ILE A 127 2.49 -6.61 -7.17
CA ILE A 127 3.18 -7.78 -6.61
C ILE A 127 2.74 -9.00 -7.39
N ARG A 128 3.72 -9.69 -8.00
CA ARG A 128 3.50 -10.90 -8.78
C ARG A 128 4.38 -12.03 -8.28
N HIS A 129 3.93 -13.25 -8.55
CA HIS A 129 4.77 -14.42 -8.33
C HIS A 129 5.92 -14.41 -9.33
N GLY A 130 7.13 -14.74 -8.85
CA GLY A 130 8.29 -14.96 -9.69
C GLY A 130 8.57 -16.44 -9.87
N ASN A 131 9.82 -16.77 -10.14
CA ASN A 131 10.25 -18.15 -10.27
C ASN A 131 10.44 -18.74 -8.86
N GLY A 132 9.70 -19.81 -8.55
CA GLY A 132 9.76 -20.43 -7.23
C GLY A 132 8.66 -19.95 -6.31
N SER A 133 8.42 -20.68 -5.22
CA SER A 133 7.26 -20.46 -4.36
C SER A 133 7.31 -19.16 -3.58
N ASP A 134 8.52 -18.70 -3.21
CA ASP A 134 8.69 -17.51 -2.38
C ASP A 134 9.20 -16.31 -3.14
N CYS A 135 9.46 -16.47 -4.44
CA CYS A 135 9.95 -15.37 -5.25
C CYS A 135 8.82 -14.44 -5.65
N ARG A 136 9.04 -13.14 -5.49
CA ARG A 136 8.05 -12.12 -5.90
C ARG A 136 8.75 -11.07 -6.75
N ILE A 137 8.01 -10.55 -7.72
CA ILE A 137 8.44 -9.42 -8.52
C ILE A 137 7.55 -8.25 -8.13
N ILE A 138 8.15 -7.21 -7.56
CA ILE A 138 7.43 -6.08 -6.99
C ILE A 138 7.82 -4.84 -7.76
N THR A 139 6.84 -4.20 -8.36
CA THR A 139 7.05 -2.97 -9.13
C THR A 139 6.44 -1.80 -8.38
N LEU A 140 7.25 -0.80 -8.07
CA LEU A 140 6.82 0.42 -7.40
C LEU A 140 6.85 1.56 -8.42
N SER A 141 5.77 2.34 -8.47
CA SER A 141 5.70 3.50 -9.35
C SER A 141 4.84 4.59 -8.72
N GLY A 142 5.01 5.82 -9.18
CA GLY A 142 4.21 6.94 -8.71
C GLY A 142 4.82 7.76 -7.60
N LEU A 143 6.00 7.39 -7.08
CA LEU A 143 6.69 8.23 -6.10
C LEU A 143 7.13 9.54 -6.75
N PRO A 144 6.94 10.68 -6.07
CA PRO A 144 7.41 11.95 -6.59
C PRO A 144 8.93 11.93 -6.82
N ALA A 145 9.37 12.48 -7.93
CA ALA A 145 10.78 12.57 -8.26
C ALA A 145 11.50 13.41 -7.21
N GLY A 146 12.62 12.91 -6.73
CA GLY A 146 13.44 13.60 -5.74
C GLY A 146 12.99 13.43 -4.30
N GLU A 147 11.83 12.86 -4.06
CA GLU A 147 11.32 12.62 -2.71
C GLU A 147 11.69 11.23 -2.26
N GLY A 148 12.55 11.13 -1.24
CA GLY A 148 12.98 9.86 -0.69
C GLY A 148 13.75 8.98 -1.66
N GLU A 149 14.11 9.50 -2.83
CA GLU A 149 14.81 8.76 -3.87
C GLU A 149 15.98 9.58 -4.37
N GLN A 150 17.14 8.96 -4.48
CA GLN A 150 18.32 9.63 -4.96
C GLN A 150 18.49 9.36 -6.44
N PRO A 151 18.73 10.40 -7.24
CA PRO A 151 19.09 10.19 -8.63
C PRO A 151 20.41 9.42 -8.68
N THR A 152 20.46 8.42 -9.49
CA THR A 152 21.66 7.62 -9.65
C THR A 152 22.21 7.72 -11.05
#